data_61697a13e0668ec3eaa2f60659e75e76
#
_entry.id   61697a13e0668ec3eaa2f60659e75e76
#
_cell.length_a   1.000
_cell.length_b   1.000
_cell.length_c   1.000
_cell.angle_alpha   90.00
_cell.angle_beta   90.00
_cell.angle_gamma   90.00
#
_symmetry.space_group_name_H-M   'P 1'
#
loop_
_entity.id
_entity.type
_entity.pdbx_description
1 polymer ?
#
loop_
_entity_poly.entity_id
_entity_poly.type
_entity_poly.pdbx_seq_one_letter_code
_entity_poly.pdbx_strand_id
1 'polypeptide(L)'
;MNRGFVFILILAVGLVVTSCLRQGKQNVTYDFTPLDSIISTWMDKGYYPGGAICVIKNDSVLFEKTYGSFTGDTKVYVASAGKWVAAAVIGAVVDRTDLSWDDPVEKWLPQFRGDAKGDILLRQLLSHTSGVRPYLPAPRVDNYNHLDSAVTEILPLDTVFAPGIRFEYGGLAMQIAGRMAEVAMGEEFEFLFQKLIAVPLEMTGSHFTPVNTDGGHAPMLGGGLCTTLNDYIRFLKMIYHNGRFGNKEILKPETVQTMQADQVRNAVVAPGEYVEKALGQHHTGIYGLGEWRELVDETTGEAYQISSPGWAGAYPWINKRDSVYGFF
;
A
#
# COMPACT_ATOMS: atom_id res chain seq x y z
N MET A 1 -9.55 47.50 -63.92
CA MET A 1 -10.90 47.18 -63.46
C MET A 1 -10.91 45.91 -62.68
N ASN A 2 -11.32 46.07 -61.51
CA ASN A 2 -11.71 45.28 -60.36
C ASN A 2 -10.63 44.49 -59.59
N ARG A 3 -9.99 45.24 -58.70
CA ARG A 3 -9.36 44.73 -57.48
C ARG A 3 -10.31 45.05 -56.31
N GLY A 4 -11.22 44.13 -55.99
CA GLY A 4 -12.18 44.45 -54.91
C GLY A 4 -12.97 43.27 -54.36
N PHE A 5 -12.54 42.01 -54.52
CA PHE A 5 -13.37 40.88 -54.09
C PHE A 5 -12.64 39.77 -53.29
N VAL A 6 -11.41 40.00 -52.84
CA VAL A 6 -10.63 38.98 -52.16
C VAL A 6 -10.51 39.20 -50.64
N PHE A 7 -11.00 40.34 -50.11
CA PHE A 7 -10.77 40.69 -48.68
C PHE A 7 -11.91 40.37 -47.71
N ILE A 8 -13.05 39.83 -48.20
CA ILE A 8 -14.22 39.59 -47.32
C ILE A 8 -14.34 38.10 -46.91
N LEU A 9 -13.61 37.17 -47.58
CA LEU A 9 -13.73 35.73 -47.27
C LEU A 9 -12.77 35.22 -46.17
N ILE A 10 -11.80 36.03 -45.75
CA ILE A 10 -10.84 35.64 -44.70
C ILE A 10 -11.29 36.01 -43.28
N LEU A 11 -12.23 36.94 -43.14
CA LEU A 11 -12.77 37.33 -41.82
C LEU A 11 -13.94 36.46 -41.32
N ALA A 12 -14.54 35.63 -42.17
CA ALA A 12 -15.65 34.74 -41.78
C ALA A 12 -15.18 33.37 -41.28
N VAL A 13 -13.94 32.94 -41.57
CA VAL A 13 -13.37 31.67 -41.12
C VAL A 13 -12.68 31.79 -39.74
N GLY A 14 -12.30 33.01 -39.36
CA GLY A 14 -11.65 33.28 -38.05
C GLY A 14 -12.60 33.33 -36.87
N LEU A 15 -13.92 33.39 -37.06
CA LEU A 15 -14.91 33.51 -35.97
C LEU A 15 -15.65 32.23 -35.62
N VAL A 16 -15.43 31.13 -36.35
CA VAL A 16 -16.07 29.83 -36.08
C VAL A 16 -15.17 28.89 -35.28
N VAL A 17 -13.87 29.17 -35.17
CA VAL A 17 -12.92 28.27 -34.45
C VAL A 17 -12.76 28.64 -32.96
N THR A 18 -13.29 29.78 -32.52
CA THR A 18 -13.16 30.21 -31.10
C THR A 18 -14.37 29.89 -30.21
N SER A 19 -15.39 29.21 -30.73
CA SER A 19 -16.58 28.85 -29.91
C SER A 19 -16.65 27.38 -29.44
N CYS A 20 -15.64 26.56 -29.73
CA CYS A 20 -15.65 25.13 -29.36
C CYS A 20 -14.71 24.72 -28.22
N LEU A 21 -14.18 25.66 -27.43
CA LEU A 21 -13.28 25.31 -26.30
C LEU A 21 -13.69 25.91 -24.95
N ARG A 22 -15.00 26.00 -24.72
CA ARG A 22 -15.53 26.07 -23.36
C ARG A 22 -16.49 24.88 -23.17
N GLN A 23 -15.97 23.65 -23.11
CA GLN A 23 -16.64 22.63 -22.32
C GLN A 23 -16.56 23.11 -20.86
N GLY A 24 -17.67 23.70 -20.41
CA GLY A 24 -17.84 24.02 -19.01
C GLY A 24 -17.55 22.74 -18.22
N LYS A 25 -16.63 22.81 -17.24
CA LYS A 25 -16.49 21.75 -16.22
C LYS A 25 -17.90 21.54 -15.68
N GLN A 26 -18.55 20.43 -16.03
CA GLN A 26 -19.75 20.02 -15.33
C GLN A 26 -19.32 19.87 -13.87
N ASN A 27 -19.90 20.68 -13.00
CA ASN A 27 -19.74 20.49 -11.56
C ASN A 27 -20.45 19.18 -11.21
N VAL A 28 -19.69 18.08 -11.22
CA VAL A 28 -20.20 16.79 -10.76
C VAL A 28 -20.39 16.91 -9.26
N THR A 29 -21.63 16.83 -8.80
CA THR A 29 -21.95 16.75 -7.37
C THR A 29 -21.98 15.28 -6.98
N TYR A 30 -21.21 14.94 -5.97
CA TYR A 30 -21.16 13.57 -5.41
C TYR A 30 -22.10 13.51 -4.19
N ASP A 31 -22.93 12.46 -4.14
CA ASP A 31 -23.78 12.18 -2.97
C ASP A 31 -23.11 11.12 -2.09
N PHE A 32 -22.64 11.53 -0.92
CA PHE A 32 -22.05 10.65 0.09
C PHE A 32 -23.05 10.17 1.16
N THR A 33 -24.33 10.52 1.04
CA THR A 33 -25.39 10.10 1.99
C THR A 33 -25.45 8.58 2.17
N PRO A 34 -25.36 7.74 1.10
CA PRO A 34 -25.37 6.30 1.27
C PRO A 34 -24.18 5.77 2.08
N LEU A 35 -22.98 6.30 1.83
CA LEU A 35 -21.77 5.94 2.58
C LEU A 35 -21.87 6.33 4.04
N ASP A 36 -22.30 7.58 4.30
CA ASP A 36 -22.51 8.10 5.65
C ASP A 36 -23.53 7.26 6.43
N SER A 37 -24.64 6.90 5.79
CA SER A 37 -25.70 6.07 6.40
C SER A 37 -25.21 4.67 6.78
N ILE A 38 -24.38 4.05 5.92
CA ILE A 38 -23.79 2.73 6.20
C ILE A 38 -22.86 2.81 7.41
N ILE A 39 -21.94 3.78 7.43
CA ILE A 39 -20.98 3.94 8.53
C ILE A 39 -21.74 4.25 9.84
N SER A 40 -22.71 5.16 9.81
CA SER A 40 -23.55 5.47 10.97
C SER A 40 -24.26 4.22 11.50
N THR A 41 -24.79 3.38 10.62
CA THR A 41 -25.40 2.10 10.98
C THR A 41 -24.42 1.15 11.68
N TRP A 42 -23.16 1.11 11.25
CA TRP A 42 -22.13 0.29 11.91
C TRP A 42 -21.80 0.79 13.31
N MET A 43 -21.77 2.13 13.51
CA MET A 43 -21.59 2.75 14.84
C MET A 43 -22.77 2.42 15.75
N ASP A 44 -24.00 2.60 15.28
CA ASP A 44 -25.25 2.33 16.05
C ASP A 44 -25.35 0.86 16.46
N LYS A 45 -24.83 -0.07 15.63
CA LYS A 45 -24.75 -1.49 15.96
C LYS A 45 -23.59 -1.85 16.88
N GLY A 46 -22.75 -0.89 17.24
CA GLY A 46 -21.58 -1.11 18.09
C GLY A 46 -20.47 -1.94 17.44
N TYR A 47 -20.41 -2.02 16.11
CA TYR A 47 -19.31 -2.74 15.41
C TYR A 47 -17.99 -2.02 15.57
N TYR A 48 -18.01 -0.69 15.66
CA TYR A 48 -16.84 0.16 15.87
C TYR A 48 -17.12 1.17 16.99
N PRO A 49 -16.14 1.49 17.83
CA PRO A 49 -16.27 2.53 18.87
C PRO A 49 -16.26 3.95 18.28
N GLY A 50 -15.77 4.10 17.06
CA GLY A 50 -15.64 5.32 16.31
C GLY A 50 -14.98 5.03 14.96
N GLY A 51 -14.87 6.05 14.12
CA GLY A 51 -14.23 5.95 12.82
C GLY A 51 -13.93 7.32 12.24
N ALA A 52 -13.08 7.33 11.22
CA ALA A 52 -12.78 8.52 10.44
C ALA A 52 -12.58 8.14 8.99
N ILE A 53 -13.09 8.93 8.07
CA ILE A 53 -12.96 8.69 6.62
C ILE A 53 -12.56 9.97 5.91
N CYS A 54 -11.68 9.84 4.93
CA CYS A 54 -11.37 10.89 3.97
C CYS A 54 -11.33 10.32 2.55
N VAL A 55 -12.04 10.97 1.63
CA VAL A 55 -12.06 10.66 0.19
C VAL A 55 -11.56 11.87 -0.57
N ILE A 56 -10.55 11.65 -1.40
CA ILE A 56 -9.87 12.69 -2.17
C ILE A 56 -9.96 12.37 -3.66
N LYS A 57 -10.27 13.38 -4.47
CA LYS A 57 -10.25 13.30 -5.93
C LYS A 57 -9.45 14.44 -6.52
N ASN A 58 -8.48 14.12 -7.39
CA ASN A 58 -7.60 15.12 -7.99
C ASN A 58 -7.00 16.07 -6.93
N ASP A 59 -6.50 15.52 -5.83
CA ASP A 59 -5.93 16.22 -4.65
C ASP A 59 -6.88 17.18 -3.91
N SER A 60 -8.17 17.14 -4.21
CA SER A 60 -9.19 17.90 -3.50
C SER A 60 -10.03 16.97 -2.62
N VAL A 61 -10.22 17.34 -1.36
CA VAL A 61 -11.09 16.59 -0.45
C VAL A 61 -12.52 16.66 -0.97
N LEU A 62 -13.10 15.50 -1.26
CA LEU A 62 -14.51 15.37 -1.64
C LEU A 62 -15.41 15.12 -0.43
N PHE A 63 -14.92 14.31 0.50
CA PHE A 63 -15.65 13.91 1.69
C PHE A 63 -14.68 13.64 2.82
N GLU A 64 -14.94 14.23 3.98
CA GLU A 64 -14.22 13.96 5.21
C GLU A 64 -15.22 13.97 6.36
N LYS A 65 -15.20 12.91 7.17
CA LYS A 65 -16.09 12.82 8.34
C LYS A 65 -15.49 11.94 9.42
N THR A 66 -15.79 12.30 10.65
CA THR A 66 -15.45 11.53 11.84
C THR A 66 -16.71 11.07 12.55
N TYR A 67 -16.65 9.93 13.23
CA TYR A 67 -17.76 9.29 13.94
C TYR A 67 -17.34 8.91 15.35
N GLY A 68 -18.28 8.99 16.28
CA GLY A 68 -18.00 8.74 17.70
C GLY A 68 -17.01 9.74 18.27
N SER A 69 -16.03 9.26 19.02
CA SER A 69 -14.96 10.09 19.62
C SER A 69 -13.72 10.25 18.74
N PHE A 70 -13.74 9.73 17.51
CA PHE A 70 -12.59 9.80 16.62
C PHE A 70 -12.41 11.19 16.03
N THR A 71 -11.16 11.52 15.75
CA THR A 71 -10.72 12.67 14.98
C THR A 71 -9.79 12.20 13.86
N GLY A 72 -9.39 13.08 12.95
CA GLY A 72 -8.39 12.77 11.93
C GLY A 72 -7.01 12.41 12.50
N ASP A 73 -6.75 12.74 13.78
CA ASP A 73 -5.49 12.48 14.48
C ASP A 73 -5.60 11.37 15.54
N THR A 74 -6.75 10.68 15.61
CA THR A 74 -6.89 9.52 16.49
C THR A 74 -5.95 8.41 16.03
N LYS A 75 -5.05 7.98 16.94
CA LYS A 75 -4.09 6.92 16.69
C LYS A 75 -4.72 5.55 16.85
N VAL A 76 -4.58 4.70 15.85
CA VAL A 76 -5.07 3.32 15.85
C VAL A 76 -4.07 2.38 15.21
N TYR A 77 -4.05 1.13 15.65
CA TYR A 77 -3.37 0.07 14.95
C TYR A 77 -4.22 -0.37 13.76
N VAL A 78 -3.61 -0.28 12.56
CA VAL A 78 -4.35 -0.50 11.31
C VAL A 78 -4.20 -1.92 10.77
N ALA A 79 -3.64 -2.84 11.58
CA ALA A 79 -3.42 -4.23 11.21
C ALA A 79 -2.74 -4.33 9.82
N SER A 80 -3.24 -5.21 8.95
CA SER A 80 -2.62 -5.48 7.64
C SER A 80 -2.50 -4.26 6.72
N ALA A 81 -3.20 -3.16 6.99
CA ALA A 81 -2.98 -1.92 6.24
C ALA A 81 -1.54 -1.38 6.41
N GLY A 82 -0.85 -1.78 7.47
CA GLY A 82 0.57 -1.48 7.68
C GLY A 82 1.52 -2.15 6.67
N LYS A 83 1.09 -3.24 5.98
CA LYS A 83 1.93 -3.95 5.02
C LYS A 83 2.37 -3.06 3.85
N TRP A 84 1.47 -2.23 3.37
CA TRP A 84 1.77 -1.31 2.29
C TRP A 84 2.86 -0.31 2.67
N VAL A 85 2.73 0.26 3.87
CA VAL A 85 3.73 1.19 4.41
C VAL A 85 5.06 0.47 4.65
N ALA A 86 5.04 -0.75 5.21
CA ALA A 86 6.25 -1.54 5.43
C ALA A 86 6.98 -1.85 4.11
N ALA A 87 6.24 -2.25 3.06
CA ALA A 87 6.81 -2.47 1.74
C ALA A 87 7.41 -1.19 1.14
N ALA A 88 6.79 -0.03 1.36
CA ALA A 88 7.32 1.26 0.92
C ALA A 88 8.63 1.64 1.66
N VAL A 89 8.76 1.31 2.95
CA VAL A 89 10.04 1.48 3.68
C VAL A 89 11.13 0.64 3.02
N ILE A 90 10.83 -0.64 2.75
CA ILE A 90 11.78 -1.55 2.08
C ILE A 90 12.12 -1.05 0.68
N GLY A 91 11.12 -0.55 -0.08
CA GLY A 91 11.34 0.10 -1.36
C GLY A 91 12.27 1.31 -1.29
N ALA A 92 12.13 2.12 -0.23
CA ALA A 92 13.02 3.25 0.00
C ALA A 92 14.46 2.82 0.32
N VAL A 93 14.65 1.65 0.94
CA VAL A 93 15.98 1.04 1.16
C VAL A 93 16.55 0.52 -0.16
N VAL A 94 15.76 -0.19 -0.98
CA VAL A 94 16.15 -0.63 -2.33
C VAL A 94 16.60 0.55 -3.20
N ASP A 95 15.92 1.68 -3.10
CA ASP A 95 16.27 2.90 -3.85
C ASP A 95 17.65 3.50 -3.48
N ARG A 96 18.17 3.16 -2.29
CA ARG A 96 19.33 3.83 -1.67
C ARG A 96 20.53 2.94 -1.39
N THR A 97 20.39 1.62 -1.57
CA THR A 97 21.41 0.62 -1.26
C THR A 97 21.58 -0.37 -2.43
N ASP A 98 22.45 -1.36 -2.23
CA ASP A 98 22.64 -2.48 -3.17
C ASP A 98 21.58 -3.60 -2.97
N LEU A 99 20.60 -3.42 -2.07
CA LEU A 99 19.48 -4.36 -1.90
C LEU A 99 18.61 -4.33 -3.15
N SER A 100 18.33 -5.51 -3.69
CA SER A 100 17.49 -5.68 -4.88
C SER A 100 16.26 -6.53 -4.58
N TRP A 101 15.18 -6.27 -5.30
CA TRP A 101 13.96 -7.09 -5.25
C TRP A 101 14.21 -8.56 -5.59
N ASP A 102 15.25 -8.84 -6.37
CA ASP A 102 15.65 -10.18 -6.79
C ASP A 102 16.81 -10.77 -5.96
N ASP A 103 17.17 -10.12 -4.85
CA ASP A 103 18.16 -10.67 -3.95
C ASP A 103 17.60 -11.83 -3.13
N PRO A 104 18.32 -12.96 -3.05
CA PRO A 104 17.98 -14.06 -2.18
C PRO A 104 18.26 -13.70 -0.70
N VAL A 105 17.48 -14.28 0.20
CA VAL A 105 17.59 -14.05 1.64
C VAL A 105 19.02 -14.29 2.14
N GLU A 106 19.68 -15.38 1.72
CA GLU A 106 21.00 -15.75 2.20
C GLU A 106 22.12 -14.76 1.83
N LYS A 107 21.90 -13.92 0.83
CA LYS A 107 22.85 -12.84 0.47
C LYS A 107 22.98 -11.83 1.62
N TRP A 108 21.89 -11.51 2.26
CA TRP A 108 21.81 -10.50 3.33
C TRP A 108 21.76 -11.10 4.73
N LEU A 109 21.22 -12.30 4.86
CA LEU A 109 21.04 -13.04 6.11
C LEU A 109 21.78 -14.39 6.05
N PRO A 110 23.11 -14.42 6.30
CA PRO A 110 23.94 -15.61 6.10
C PRO A 110 23.52 -16.83 6.91
N GLN A 111 22.75 -16.65 7.99
CA GLN A 111 22.20 -17.75 8.81
C GLN A 111 21.22 -18.64 8.04
N PHE A 112 20.72 -18.19 6.88
CA PHE A 112 19.85 -18.98 5.99
C PHE A 112 20.61 -19.79 4.94
N ARG A 113 21.94 -19.74 4.89
CA ARG A 113 22.73 -20.52 3.93
C ARG A 113 22.52 -22.01 4.13
N GLY A 114 22.13 -22.69 3.06
CA GLY A 114 21.80 -24.12 3.11
C GLY A 114 20.42 -24.46 3.66
N ASP A 115 19.63 -23.46 4.06
CA ASP A 115 18.22 -23.59 4.40
C ASP A 115 17.35 -23.33 3.16
N ALA A 116 16.20 -24.00 3.05
CA ALA A 116 15.28 -23.79 1.92
C ALA A 116 14.79 -22.34 1.78
N LYS A 117 14.84 -21.55 2.83
CA LYS A 117 14.48 -20.13 2.83
C LYS A 117 15.61 -19.23 2.30
N GLY A 118 16.85 -19.76 2.17
CA GLY A 118 17.99 -19.00 1.70
C GLY A 118 17.80 -18.45 0.26
N ASP A 119 17.21 -19.24 -0.61
CA ASP A 119 16.98 -18.92 -2.02
C ASP A 119 15.73 -18.03 -2.26
N ILE A 120 14.91 -17.77 -1.22
CA ILE A 120 13.71 -16.93 -1.35
C ILE A 120 14.12 -15.51 -1.72
N LEU A 121 13.49 -14.94 -2.75
CA LEU A 121 13.76 -13.58 -3.17
C LEU A 121 13.01 -12.56 -2.31
N LEU A 122 13.58 -11.37 -2.12
CA LEU A 122 12.95 -10.27 -1.38
C LEU A 122 11.52 -10.00 -1.87
N ARG A 123 11.29 -9.95 -3.19
CA ARG A 123 9.93 -9.76 -3.75
C ARG A 123 8.96 -10.87 -3.36
N GLN A 124 9.42 -12.13 -3.22
CA GLN A 124 8.56 -13.25 -2.85
C GLN A 124 8.14 -13.19 -1.37
N LEU A 125 8.97 -12.62 -0.50
CA LEU A 125 8.61 -12.35 0.88
C LEU A 125 7.46 -11.33 1.00
N LEU A 126 7.48 -10.30 0.14
CA LEU A 126 6.50 -9.20 0.17
C LEU A 126 5.26 -9.46 -0.67
N SER A 127 5.31 -10.41 -1.61
CA SER A 127 4.17 -10.82 -2.46
C SER A 127 3.45 -12.07 -1.95
N HIS A 128 3.83 -12.59 -0.78
CA HIS A 128 3.23 -13.79 -0.19
C HIS A 128 3.38 -15.07 -1.04
N THR A 129 4.43 -15.14 -1.84
CA THR A 129 4.76 -16.31 -2.67
C THR A 129 6.03 -17.03 -2.22
N SER A 130 6.51 -16.72 -1.01
CA SER A 130 7.76 -17.24 -0.46
C SER A 130 7.71 -18.69 0.00
N GLY A 131 6.54 -19.21 0.35
CA GLY A 131 6.40 -20.50 1.04
C GLY A 131 6.72 -20.45 2.54
N VAL A 132 7.12 -19.32 3.09
CA VAL A 132 7.21 -19.12 4.54
C VAL A 132 5.82 -19.23 5.15
N ARG A 133 5.68 -19.92 6.29
CA ARG A 133 4.40 -20.03 7.00
C ARG A 133 3.77 -18.64 7.21
N PRO A 134 2.45 -18.50 7.05
CA PRO A 134 1.76 -17.23 7.24
C PRO A 134 1.93 -16.65 8.65
N TYR A 135 1.88 -17.52 9.67
CA TYR A 135 1.92 -17.18 11.10
C TYR A 135 2.70 -18.20 11.90
N LEU A 136 3.14 -17.82 13.11
CA LEU A 136 3.73 -18.77 14.04
C LEU A 136 2.71 -19.85 14.45
N PRO A 137 3.16 -21.10 14.68
CA PRO A 137 2.30 -22.13 15.23
C PRO A 137 1.78 -21.74 16.63
N ALA A 138 0.49 -21.90 16.87
CA ALA A 138 -0.08 -21.67 18.20
C ALA A 138 0.60 -22.59 19.27
N PRO A 139 0.78 -22.13 20.52
CA PRO A 139 0.32 -20.84 21.09
C PRO A 139 1.31 -19.67 20.92
N ARG A 140 2.34 -19.80 20.08
CA ARG A 140 3.37 -18.76 19.88
C ARG A 140 2.76 -17.54 19.19
N VAL A 141 3.18 -16.36 19.59
CA VAL A 141 2.75 -15.07 19.03
C VAL A 141 3.97 -14.30 18.53
N ASP A 142 3.75 -13.43 17.54
CA ASP A 142 4.77 -12.53 17.00
C ASP A 142 5.05 -11.41 18.03
N ASN A 143 5.83 -11.72 19.05
CA ASN A 143 6.24 -10.75 20.07
C ASN A 143 7.75 -10.85 20.27
N TYR A 144 8.48 -10.05 19.52
CA TYR A 144 9.93 -10.00 19.53
C TYR A 144 10.41 -8.63 19.99
N ASN A 145 11.65 -8.56 20.48
CA ASN A 145 12.29 -7.29 20.80
C ASN A 145 12.98 -6.65 19.59
N HIS A 146 13.43 -7.46 18.63
CA HIS A 146 14.13 -7.05 17.43
C HIS A 146 13.80 -7.96 16.26
N LEU A 147 13.90 -7.48 15.01
CA LEU A 147 13.69 -8.33 13.83
C LEU A 147 14.68 -9.48 13.73
N ASP A 148 15.89 -9.32 14.27
CA ASP A 148 16.86 -10.42 14.39
C ASP A 148 16.31 -11.58 15.22
N SER A 149 15.64 -11.28 16.34
CA SER A 149 14.96 -12.29 17.16
C SER A 149 13.81 -12.94 16.39
N ALA A 150 13.02 -12.16 15.64
CA ALA A 150 11.95 -12.68 14.80
C ALA A 150 12.49 -13.68 13.76
N VAL A 151 13.57 -13.32 13.08
CA VAL A 151 14.22 -14.18 12.09
C VAL A 151 14.77 -15.46 12.73
N THR A 152 15.34 -15.36 13.94
CA THR A 152 15.82 -16.53 14.70
C THR A 152 14.68 -17.51 15.01
N GLU A 153 13.49 -17.01 15.32
CA GLU A 153 12.30 -17.84 15.56
C GLU A 153 11.69 -18.42 14.27
N ILE A 154 11.88 -17.76 13.14
CA ILE A 154 11.39 -18.23 11.83
C ILE A 154 12.34 -19.27 11.21
N LEU A 155 13.64 -19.17 11.47
CA LEU A 155 14.66 -20.03 10.85
C LEU A 155 14.38 -21.54 11.02
N PRO A 156 14.00 -22.06 12.21
CA PRO A 156 13.74 -23.49 12.39
C PRO A 156 12.39 -23.97 11.81
N LEU A 157 11.56 -23.08 11.29
CA LEU A 157 10.26 -23.45 10.73
C LEU A 157 10.42 -23.94 9.28
N ASP A 158 9.75 -25.04 8.94
CA ASP A 158 9.71 -25.50 7.54
C ASP A 158 8.92 -24.53 6.66
N THR A 159 9.30 -24.45 5.40
CA THR A 159 8.47 -23.86 4.35
C THR A 159 7.26 -24.76 4.06
N VAL A 160 6.11 -24.18 3.71
CA VAL A 160 4.89 -24.95 3.40
C VAL A 160 4.80 -25.33 1.91
N PHE A 161 5.55 -24.65 1.06
CA PHE A 161 5.74 -24.96 -0.37
C PHE A 161 7.02 -24.29 -0.87
N ALA A 162 7.47 -24.66 -2.08
CA ALA A 162 8.62 -24.03 -2.71
C ALA A 162 8.33 -22.58 -3.13
N PRO A 163 9.31 -21.67 -3.08
CA PRO A 163 9.11 -20.26 -3.46
C PRO A 163 8.56 -20.12 -4.88
N GLY A 164 7.60 -19.21 -5.05
CA GLY A 164 6.98 -18.90 -6.35
C GLY A 164 5.89 -19.87 -6.81
N ILE A 165 5.59 -20.94 -6.06
CA ILE A 165 4.61 -21.96 -6.48
C ILE A 165 3.19 -21.56 -6.14
N ARG A 166 2.99 -20.90 -4.99
CA ARG A 166 1.66 -20.59 -4.48
C ARG A 166 1.64 -19.25 -3.75
N PHE A 167 0.54 -18.55 -3.85
CA PHE A 167 0.22 -17.40 -3.02
C PHE A 167 -0.41 -17.86 -1.70
N GLU A 168 0.14 -17.42 -0.57
CA GLU A 168 -0.40 -17.66 0.76
C GLU A 168 -0.16 -16.46 1.66
N TYR A 169 -1.23 -15.69 1.89
CA TYR A 169 -1.17 -14.44 2.62
C TYR A 169 -0.79 -14.61 4.09
N GLY A 170 0.15 -13.80 4.59
CA GLY A 170 0.62 -13.88 5.97
C GLY A 170 1.50 -12.71 6.41
N GLY A 171 2.13 -12.85 7.57
CA GLY A 171 2.96 -11.81 8.18
C GLY A 171 4.44 -12.18 8.33
N LEU A 172 4.76 -13.48 8.57
CA LEU A 172 6.12 -13.88 8.95
C LEU A 172 7.18 -13.57 7.88
N ALA A 173 6.84 -13.78 6.60
CA ALA A 173 7.77 -13.50 5.52
C ALA A 173 8.21 -12.02 5.50
N MET A 174 7.34 -11.11 5.91
CA MET A 174 7.67 -9.69 5.97
C MET A 174 8.70 -9.35 7.04
N GLN A 175 8.78 -10.13 8.13
CA GLN A 175 9.80 -9.98 9.16
C GLN A 175 11.20 -10.25 8.60
N ILE A 176 11.33 -11.28 7.74
CA ILE A 176 12.58 -11.58 7.02
C ILE A 176 12.94 -10.43 6.08
N ALA A 177 11.97 -9.93 5.30
CA ALA A 177 12.18 -8.81 4.39
C ALA A 177 12.62 -7.53 5.13
N GLY A 178 12.00 -7.24 6.27
CA GLY A 178 12.41 -6.12 7.13
C GLY A 178 13.83 -6.25 7.64
N ARG A 179 14.23 -7.47 8.08
CA ARG A 179 15.59 -7.72 8.53
C ARG A 179 16.62 -7.57 7.41
N MET A 180 16.29 -7.98 6.18
CA MET A 180 17.16 -7.71 5.01
C MET A 180 17.37 -6.20 4.83
N ALA A 181 16.31 -5.41 4.97
CA ALA A 181 16.40 -3.95 4.87
C ALA A 181 17.24 -3.33 6.00
N GLU A 182 17.08 -3.82 7.25
CA GLU A 182 17.92 -3.38 8.37
C GLU A 182 19.40 -3.64 8.13
N VAL A 183 19.74 -4.85 7.64
CA VAL A 183 21.13 -5.20 7.33
C VAL A 183 21.68 -4.35 6.18
N ALA A 184 20.87 -4.08 5.14
CA ALA A 184 21.30 -3.27 4.01
C ALA A 184 21.59 -1.80 4.37
N MET A 185 20.84 -1.24 5.33
CA MET A 185 21.03 0.15 5.78
C MET A 185 21.88 0.27 7.04
N GLY A 186 22.06 -0.82 7.83
CA GLY A 186 22.73 -0.79 9.12
C GLY A 186 21.93 -0.11 10.24
N GLU A 187 20.61 0.00 10.10
CA GLU A 187 19.72 0.73 11.01
C GLU A 187 18.47 -0.10 11.31
N GLU A 188 17.88 0.05 12.49
CA GLU A 188 16.64 -0.63 12.87
C GLU A 188 15.42 -0.15 12.05
N PHE A 189 14.45 -1.03 11.82
CA PHE A 189 13.32 -0.78 10.92
C PHE A 189 12.47 0.45 11.32
N GLU A 190 12.22 0.64 12.62
CA GLU A 190 11.50 1.84 13.09
C GLU A 190 12.24 3.11 12.70
N PHE A 191 13.58 3.12 12.86
CA PHE A 191 14.37 4.28 12.46
C PHE A 191 14.33 4.50 10.94
N LEU A 192 14.37 3.41 10.15
CA LEU A 192 14.21 3.46 8.69
C LEU A 192 12.83 4.03 8.32
N PHE A 193 11.76 3.56 8.96
CA PHE A 193 10.41 4.09 8.75
C PHE A 193 10.35 5.59 9.03
N GLN A 194 10.83 6.01 10.20
CA GLN A 194 10.82 7.44 10.58
C GLN A 194 11.63 8.27 9.60
N LYS A 195 12.87 7.85 9.29
CA LYS A 195 13.80 8.59 8.44
C LYS A 195 13.37 8.67 6.98
N LEU A 196 12.89 7.58 6.41
CA LEU A 196 12.66 7.45 4.97
C LEU A 196 11.22 7.77 4.57
N ILE A 197 10.25 7.57 5.45
CA ILE A 197 8.82 7.69 5.15
C ILE A 197 8.14 8.71 6.07
N ALA A 198 8.13 8.48 7.39
CA ALA A 198 7.27 9.24 8.29
C ALA A 198 7.66 10.73 8.37
N VAL A 199 8.91 11.05 8.64
CA VAL A 199 9.37 12.45 8.72
C VAL A 199 9.24 13.19 7.40
N PRO A 200 9.67 12.63 6.24
CA PRO A 200 9.49 13.29 4.96
C PRO A 200 8.03 13.54 4.57
N LEU A 201 7.10 12.66 4.97
CA LEU A 201 5.65 12.77 4.74
C LEU A 201 4.92 13.51 5.87
N GLU A 202 5.62 13.93 6.92
CA GLU A 202 5.03 14.62 8.08
C GLU A 202 3.98 13.74 8.83
N MET A 203 4.21 12.43 8.89
CA MET A 203 3.36 11.43 9.56
C MET A 203 3.71 11.37 11.06
N THR A 204 3.41 12.43 11.78
CA THR A 204 3.88 12.63 13.16
C THR A 204 3.18 11.75 14.21
N GLY A 205 2.07 11.17 13.86
CA GLY A 205 1.28 10.25 14.71
C GLY A 205 1.61 8.78 14.50
N SER A 206 2.50 8.44 13.54
CA SER A 206 2.69 7.06 13.06
C SER A 206 3.98 6.43 13.58
N HIS A 207 3.91 5.13 13.91
CA HIS A 207 5.06 4.32 14.33
C HIS A 207 4.77 2.83 14.17
N PHE A 208 5.81 2.01 14.01
CA PHE A 208 5.73 0.55 14.09
C PHE A 208 6.06 0.03 15.48
N THR A 209 6.90 0.71 16.23
CA THR A 209 7.29 0.33 17.59
C THR A 209 7.10 1.49 18.57
N PRO A 210 6.76 1.19 19.82
CA PRO A 210 6.50 -0.14 20.38
C PRO A 210 5.17 -0.71 19.87
N VAL A 211 5.11 -2.02 19.63
CA VAL A 211 3.87 -2.72 19.23
C VAL A 211 2.94 -2.88 20.43
N ASN A 212 3.50 -3.17 21.60
CA ASN A 212 2.77 -3.33 22.86
C ASN A 212 3.34 -2.40 23.94
N THR A 213 2.50 -2.03 24.90
CA THR A 213 2.92 -1.24 26.07
C THR A 213 3.78 -2.03 27.05
N ASP A 214 3.86 -3.33 26.93
CA ASP A 214 4.53 -4.27 27.87
C ASP A 214 5.90 -4.78 27.38
N GLY A 215 6.41 -4.26 26.26
CA GLY A 215 7.80 -4.45 25.88
C GLY A 215 8.10 -5.22 24.60
N GLY A 216 7.11 -5.56 23.78
CA GLY A 216 7.38 -6.02 22.42
C GLY A 216 7.79 -4.82 21.54
N HIS A 217 9.06 -4.75 21.16
CA HIS A 217 9.61 -3.60 20.44
C HIS A 217 9.97 -3.86 18.98
N ALA A 218 9.97 -5.12 18.54
CA ALA A 218 10.18 -5.43 17.14
C ALA A 218 8.99 -4.98 16.30
N PRO A 219 9.24 -4.34 15.17
CA PRO A 219 8.15 -3.94 14.29
C PRO A 219 7.45 -5.19 13.73
N MET A 220 6.14 -5.28 13.91
CA MET A 220 5.32 -6.28 13.23
C MET A 220 4.96 -5.75 11.84
N LEU A 221 5.79 -6.03 10.84
CA LEU A 221 5.62 -5.47 9.50
C LEU A 221 4.30 -5.89 8.85
N GLY A 222 3.80 -7.05 9.24
CA GLY A 222 2.52 -7.59 8.76
C GLY A 222 1.27 -6.93 9.36
N GLY A 223 1.40 -6.10 10.42
CA GLY A 223 0.20 -5.58 11.09
C GLY A 223 0.41 -4.60 12.24
N GLY A 224 1.63 -4.25 12.57
CA GLY A 224 1.96 -3.46 13.77
C GLY A 224 2.01 -1.94 13.56
N LEU A 225 1.66 -1.43 12.39
CA LEU A 225 1.62 0.02 12.18
C LEU A 225 0.50 0.66 13.02
N CYS A 226 0.87 1.59 13.89
CA CYS A 226 -0.02 2.56 14.51
C CYS A 226 0.03 3.85 13.68
N THR A 227 -1.12 4.43 13.34
CA THR A 227 -1.19 5.62 12.49
C THR A 227 -2.48 6.39 12.71
N THR A 228 -2.67 7.51 12.01
CA THR A 228 -3.87 8.34 12.01
C THR A 228 -4.46 8.42 10.60
N LEU A 229 -5.72 8.87 10.48
CA LEU A 229 -6.31 9.17 9.16
C LEU A 229 -5.43 10.15 8.38
N ASN A 230 -5.06 11.26 9.03
CA ASN A 230 -4.29 12.33 8.39
C ASN A 230 -2.93 11.85 7.89
N ASP A 231 -2.23 11.02 8.67
CA ASP A 231 -0.93 10.48 8.29
C ASP A 231 -1.04 9.50 7.13
N TYR A 232 -2.02 8.58 7.20
CA TYR A 232 -2.18 7.58 6.14
C TYR A 232 -2.59 8.22 4.80
N ILE A 233 -3.39 9.27 4.83
CA ILE A 233 -3.72 10.07 3.62
C ILE A 233 -2.47 10.70 3.00
N ARG A 234 -1.50 11.17 3.80
CA ARG A 234 -0.21 11.67 3.26
C ARG A 234 0.58 10.56 2.56
N PHE A 235 0.59 9.36 3.15
CA PHE A 235 1.18 8.19 2.52
C PHE A 235 0.48 7.84 1.19
N LEU A 236 -0.85 7.77 1.16
CA LEU A 236 -1.60 7.50 -0.08
C LEU A 236 -1.36 8.57 -1.15
N LYS A 237 -1.27 9.84 -0.75
CA LYS A 237 -0.93 10.93 -1.67
C LYS A 237 0.45 10.72 -2.31
N MET A 238 1.44 10.30 -1.54
CA MET A 238 2.78 9.99 -2.05
C MET A 238 2.73 8.84 -3.06
N ILE A 239 2.03 7.74 -2.75
CA ILE A 239 1.86 6.61 -3.67
C ILE A 239 1.11 7.04 -4.95
N TYR A 240 -0.01 7.78 -4.80
CA TYR A 240 -0.80 8.31 -5.92
C TYR A 240 0.05 9.15 -6.89
N HIS A 241 1.01 9.91 -6.37
CA HIS A 241 1.96 10.71 -7.13
C HIS A 241 3.26 9.98 -7.48
N ASN A 242 3.22 8.63 -7.60
CA ASN A 242 4.34 7.81 -8.01
C ASN A 242 5.62 8.06 -7.19
N GLY A 243 5.48 8.12 -5.87
CA GLY A 243 6.59 8.26 -4.94
C GLY A 243 6.95 9.71 -4.56
N ARG A 244 6.17 10.71 -5.02
CA ARG A 244 6.44 12.11 -4.73
C ARG A 244 5.46 12.69 -3.69
N PHE A 245 5.99 13.52 -2.80
CA PHE A 245 5.19 14.31 -1.86
C PHE A 245 5.64 15.78 -1.91
N GLY A 246 4.83 16.62 -2.52
CA GLY A 246 5.24 17.97 -2.88
C GLY A 246 6.47 17.95 -3.81
N ASN A 247 7.52 18.64 -3.40
CA ASN A 247 8.78 18.68 -4.17
C ASN A 247 9.77 17.56 -3.79
N LYS A 248 9.42 16.73 -2.79
CA LYS A 248 10.29 15.64 -2.32
C LYS A 248 10.02 14.38 -3.11
N GLU A 249 11.07 13.66 -3.52
CA GLU A 249 11.01 12.29 -3.98
C GLU A 249 11.29 11.37 -2.79
N ILE A 250 10.29 10.60 -2.41
CA ILE A 250 10.33 9.67 -1.28
C ILE A 250 10.74 8.28 -1.77
N LEU A 251 10.10 7.84 -2.85
CA LEU A 251 10.39 6.63 -3.61
C LEU A 251 10.65 7.01 -5.07
N LYS A 252 11.49 6.23 -5.75
CA LYS A 252 11.59 6.35 -7.20
C LYS A 252 10.29 5.90 -7.87
N PRO A 253 9.88 6.51 -8.99
CA PRO A 253 8.69 6.07 -9.73
C PRO A 253 8.74 4.59 -10.12
N GLU A 254 9.92 4.06 -10.46
CA GLU A 254 10.13 2.67 -10.84
C GLU A 254 9.90 1.72 -9.66
N THR A 255 10.20 2.16 -8.44
CA THR A 255 9.93 1.41 -7.21
C THR A 255 8.45 1.32 -6.94
N VAL A 256 7.70 2.43 -7.06
CA VAL A 256 6.23 2.41 -6.95
C VAL A 256 5.62 1.53 -8.03
N GLN A 257 6.08 1.63 -9.28
CA GLN A 257 5.62 0.79 -10.38
C GLN A 257 5.89 -0.71 -10.10
N THR A 258 7.07 -1.04 -9.57
CA THR A 258 7.41 -2.42 -9.19
C THR A 258 6.50 -2.93 -8.08
N MET A 259 6.21 -2.11 -7.07
CA MET A 259 5.29 -2.46 -5.98
C MET A 259 3.89 -2.78 -6.51
N GLN A 260 3.40 -2.04 -7.49
CA GLN A 260 2.04 -2.16 -8.05
C GLN A 260 1.92 -3.20 -9.18
N ALA A 261 3.03 -3.69 -9.69
CA ALA A 261 3.04 -4.73 -10.71
C ALA A 261 2.54 -6.08 -10.15
N ASP A 262 2.12 -6.99 -11.04
CA ASP A 262 1.84 -8.37 -10.66
C ASP A 262 3.12 -9.04 -10.12
N GLN A 263 3.14 -9.32 -8.82
CA GLN A 263 4.22 -10.02 -8.15
C GLN A 263 3.86 -11.48 -7.80
N VAL A 264 2.61 -11.86 -7.97
CA VAL A 264 2.16 -13.26 -7.83
C VAL A 264 2.61 -14.08 -9.04
N ARG A 265 2.60 -13.46 -10.23
CA ARG A 265 3.09 -14.06 -11.48
C ARG A 265 2.39 -15.40 -11.76
N ASN A 266 3.18 -16.49 -11.85
CA ASN A 266 2.68 -17.84 -12.15
C ASN A 266 2.28 -18.64 -10.90
N ALA A 267 2.36 -18.07 -9.70
CA ALA A 267 1.97 -18.76 -8.48
C ALA A 267 0.46 -19.03 -8.45
N VAL A 268 0.09 -20.22 -7.95
CA VAL A 268 -1.32 -20.61 -7.82
C VAL A 268 -1.97 -19.77 -6.74
N VAL A 269 -3.09 -19.13 -7.08
CA VAL A 269 -3.95 -18.41 -6.12
C VAL A 269 -5.12 -19.32 -5.76
N ALA A 270 -5.29 -19.59 -4.46
CA ALA A 270 -6.41 -20.42 -4.00
C ALA A 270 -7.74 -19.68 -4.15
N PRO A 271 -8.86 -20.38 -4.49
CA PRO A 271 -10.19 -19.79 -4.46
C PRO A 271 -10.54 -19.25 -3.06
N GLY A 272 -11.28 -18.15 -3.02
CA GLY A 272 -11.73 -17.54 -1.76
C GLY A 272 -10.75 -16.57 -1.13
N GLU A 273 -9.70 -16.17 -1.82
CA GLU A 273 -8.82 -15.06 -1.42
C GLU A 273 -9.61 -13.74 -1.32
N TYR A 274 -9.04 -12.76 -0.60
CA TYR A 274 -9.72 -11.51 -0.28
C TYR A 274 -10.37 -10.84 -1.50
N VAL A 275 -9.63 -10.73 -2.61
CA VAL A 275 -10.11 -10.04 -3.81
C VAL A 275 -11.35 -10.74 -4.38
N GLU A 276 -11.33 -12.07 -4.50
CA GLU A 276 -12.47 -12.84 -4.96
C GLU A 276 -13.69 -12.68 -4.06
N LYS A 277 -13.49 -12.77 -2.74
CA LYS A 277 -14.55 -12.57 -1.75
C LYS A 277 -15.16 -11.18 -1.78
N ALA A 278 -14.30 -10.15 -1.84
CA ALA A 278 -14.73 -8.76 -1.74
C ALA A 278 -15.40 -8.26 -3.03
N LEU A 279 -14.92 -8.69 -4.18
CA LEU A 279 -15.31 -8.13 -5.49
C LEU A 279 -16.08 -9.12 -6.36
N GLY A 280 -16.20 -10.39 -5.94
CA GLY A 280 -16.83 -11.45 -6.72
C GLY A 280 -16.10 -11.78 -8.02
N GLN A 281 -14.82 -11.43 -8.11
CA GLN A 281 -13.98 -11.70 -9.26
C GLN A 281 -12.62 -12.25 -8.82
N HIS A 282 -12.03 -13.05 -9.67
CA HIS A 282 -10.74 -13.68 -9.45
C HIS A 282 -9.81 -13.46 -10.64
N HIS A 283 -8.57 -13.14 -10.37
CA HIS A 283 -7.51 -13.08 -11.35
C HIS A 283 -6.16 -13.53 -10.74
N THR A 284 -5.23 -13.98 -11.55
CA THR A 284 -3.95 -14.53 -11.07
C THR A 284 -3.06 -13.47 -10.44
N GLY A 285 -3.03 -12.27 -11.00
CA GLY A 285 -2.19 -11.16 -10.55
C GLY A 285 -2.87 -10.31 -9.47
N ILE A 286 -3.26 -10.90 -8.34
CA ILE A 286 -4.04 -10.24 -7.29
C ILE A 286 -3.23 -9.39 -6.33
N TYR A 287 -1.89 -9.49 -6.34
CA TYR A 287 -1.05 -8.87 -5.33
C TYR A 287 0.24 -8.28 -5.90
N GLY A 288 0.62 -7.13 -5.38
CA GLY A 288 1.90 -6.47 -5.62
C GLY A 288 2.90 -6.73 -4.49
N LEU A 289 3.59 -5.69 -4.02
CA LEU A 289 4.45 -5.74 -2.85
C LEU A 289 3.77 -4.97 -1.71
N GLY A 290 3.11 -5.71 -0.80
CA GLY A 290 2.40 -5.16 0.35
C GLY A 290 1.00 -4.61 0.07
N GLU A 291 0.48 -4.76 -1.15
CA GLU A 291 -0.82 -4.21 -1.57
C GLU A 291 -1.60 -5.17 -2.47
N TRP A 292 -2.92 -5.13 -2.37
CA TRP A 292 -3.85 -5.85 -3.23
C TRP A 292 -4.07 -5.10 -4.54
N ARG A 293 -4.08 -5.84 -5.65
CA ARG A 293 -4.46 -5.37 -6.99
C ARG A 293 -5.91 -5.75 -7.23
N GLU A 294 -6.83 -4.90 -6.77
CA GLU A 294 -8.26 -5.25 -6.72
C GLU A 294 -8.93 -5.23 -8.10
N LEU A 295 -8.62 -4.20 -8.90
CA LEU A 295 -9.13 -4.09 -10.26
C LEU A 295 -7.96 -3.87 -11.22
N VAL A 296 -7.92 -4.71 -12.24
CA VAL A 296 -6.85 -4.75 -13.24
C VAL A 296 -7.44 -4.48 -14.61
N ASP A 297 -6.75 -3.71 -15.41
CA ASP A 297 -7.07 -3.54 -16.83
C ASP A 297 -6.66 -4.82 -17.57
N GLU A 298 -7.64 -5.51 -18.15
CA GLU A 298 -7.41 -6.80 -18.82
C GLU A 298 -6.51 -6.69 -20.05
N THR A 299 -6.41 -5.50 -20.64
CA THR A 299 -5.61 -5.28 -21.85
C THR A 299 -4.15 -5.03 -21.52
N THR A 300 -3.88 -4.23 -20.49
CA THR A 300 -2.52 -3.83 -20.11
C THR A 300 -1.94 -4.65 -18.96
N GLY A 301 -2.80 -5.31 -18.18
CA GLY A 301 -2.41 -5.97 -16.93
C GLY A 301 -2.09 -5.01 -15.79
N GLU A 302 -2.30 -3.70 -15.96
CA GLU A 302 -2.05 -2.69 -14.93
C GLU A 302 -3.18 -2.62 -13.91
N ALA A 303 -2.86 -2.60 -12.64
CA ALA A 303 -3.84 -2.37 -11.59
C ALA A 303 -4.24 -0.89 -11.57
N TYR A 304 -5.54 -0.62 -11.70
CA TYR A 304 -6.07 0.73 -11.55
C TYR A 304 -6.78 0.94 -10.21
N GLN A 305 -7.16 -0.13 -9.49
CA GLN A 305 -7.57 -0.05 -8.09
C GLN A 305 -6.69 -0.95 -7.23
N ILE A 306 -6.07 -0.32 -6.26
CA ILE A 306 -5.16 -0.96 -5.31
C ILE A 306 -5.56 -0.60 -3.89
N SER A 307 -5.31 -1.51 -2.94
CA SER A 307 -5.66 -1.32 -1.53
C SER A 307 -4.77 -2.15 -0.60
N SER A 308 -4.87 -1.91 0.68
CA SER A 308 -4.26 -2.76 1.72
C SER A 308 -5.16 -2.83 2.95
N PRO A 309 -6.28 -3.56 2.91
CA PRO A 309 -7.23 -3.59 4.02
C PRO A 309 -6.65 -4.25 5.26
N GLY A 310 -7.00 -3.69 6.41
CA GLY A 310 -6.65 -4.19 7.73
C GLY A 310 -7.82 -4.90 8.40
N TRP A 311 -7.52 -6.01 9.11
CA TRP A 311 -8.52 -6.82 9.80
C TRP A 311 -9.40 -6.02 10.79
N ALA A 312 -8.87 -4.93 11.36
CA ALA A 312 -9.59 -4.07 12.30
C ALA A 312 -10.54 -3.05 11.63
N GLY A 313 -10.73 -3.12 10.30
CA GLY A 313 -11.62 -2.25 9.54
C GLY A 313 -10.93 -1.11 8.79
N ALA A 314 -9.62 -0.94 8.95
CA ALA A 314 -8.85 0.03 8.18
C ALA A 314 -8.85 -0.32 6.69
N TYR A 315 -9.24 0.63 5.84
CA TYR A 315 -9.30 0.40 4.40
C TYR A 315 -8.71 1.58 3.61
N PRO A 316 -7.39 1.56 3.34
CA PRO A 316 -6.76 2.47 2.41
C PRO A 316 -6.92 1.98 0.97
N TRP A 317 -7.22 2.90 0.04
CA TRP A 317 -7.33 2.56 -1.38
C TRP A 317 -6.90 3.70 -2.29
N ILE A 318 -6.50 3.36 -3.52
CA ILE A 318 -6.27 4.28 -4.63
C ILE A 318 -6.96 3.71 -5.87
N ASN A 319 -7.78 4.53 -6.53
CA ASN A 319 -8.29 4.26 -7.88
C ASN A 319 -7.69 5.27 -8.85
N LYS A 320 -6.73 4.82 -9.64
CA LYS A 320 -6.00 5.67 -10.59
C LYS A 320 -6.86 6.11 -11.78
N ARG A 321 -7.77 5.25 -12.24
CA ARG A 321 -8.67 5.53 -13.37
C ARG A 321 -9.59 6.71 -13.06
N ASP A 322 -10.11 6.75 -11.85
CA ASP A 322 -11.02 7.79 -11.40
C ASP A 322 -10.32 8.95 -10.69
N SER A 323 -8.99 8.87 -10.52
CA SER A 323 -8.16 9.83 -9.80
C SER A 323 -8.65 10.06 -8.36
N VAL A 324 -9.04 8.96 -7.67
CA VAL A 324 -9.57 8.97 -6.30
C VAL A 324 -8.66 8.15 -5.40
N TYR A 325 -8.44 8.63 -4.19
CA TYR A 325 -7.86 7.85 -3.13
C TYR A 325 -8.50 8.21 -1.79
N GLY A 326 -8.42 7.30 -0.85
CA GLY A 326 -9.04 7.52 0.45
C GLY A 326 -8.62 6.50 1.49
N PHE A 327 -9.03 6.77 2.71
CA PHE A 327 -8.80 5.92 3.88
C PHE A 327 -10.00 6.00 4.83
N PHE A 328 -10.42 4.82 5.32
CA PHE A 328 -11.39 4.66 6.41
C PHE A 328 -10.73 3.94 7.57
#